data_4b00d359824802f16a1d13a65ba4d567
#
_entry.id   4b00d359824802f16a1d13a65ba4d567
#
_cell.length_a   1.000
_cell.length_b   1.000
_cell.length_c   1.000
_cell.angle_alpha   90.00
_cell.angle_beta   90.00
_cell.angle_gamma   90.00
#
_symmetry.space_group_name_H-M   'P 1'
#
loop_
_entity.id
_entity.type
_entity.pdbx_description
1 polymer ?
#
loop_
_entity_poly.entity_id
_entity_poly.type
_entity_poly.pdbx_seq_one_letter_code
_entity_poly.pdbx_strand_id
1 'polypeptide(L)'
;MGRSKGRPVDVEDRYGYYKYGEIRERAFVKMMKKQGYDVNINPKKKHDNTAVDLVWDGSLVELKSRQGPFFLANKYGITIDPNFAVPINKKDVVRYRDVLKLGSEFEIAIWADWPAETRFGVSVNGTKGVWITTLGHLITKIKEGAPEHEYKRRKHDSRVNAKDSYYFDLREMEQIL
;
A
#
# COMPACT_ATOMS: atom_id res chain seq x y z
N MET A 1 30.45 -3.05 2.16
CA MET A 1 29.16 -3.21 2.87
C MET A 1 28.29 -1.99 2.55
N GLY A 2 27.45 -2.08 1.53
CA GLY A 2 26.52 -1.02 1.16
C GLY A 2 25.41 -0.94 2.21
N ARG A 3 25.33 0.19 2.92
CA ARG A 3 24.15 0.49 3.74
C ARG A 3 22.95 0.50 2.80
N SER A 4 22.01 -0.43 2.99
CA SER A 4 20.69 -0.31 2.37
C SER A 4 20.22 1.12 2.68
N LYS A 5 19.77 1.86 1.67
CA LYS A 5 19.02 3.10 1.90
C LYS A 5 17.73 2.68 2.60
N GLY A 6 17.85 2.48 3.93
CA GLY A 6 16.78 2.03 4.79
C GLY A 6 15.61 2.99 4.70
N ARG A 7 14.45 2.51 5.05
CA ARG A 7 13.26 3.36 5.21
C ARG A 7 13.67 4.58 6.04
N PRO A 8 13.37 5.80 5.59
CA PRO A 8 13.83 7.02 6.24
C PRO A 8 13.19 7.26 7.63
N VAL A 9 12.33 6.36 8.07
CA VAL A 9 11.57 6.48 9.33
C VAL A 9 11.62 5.16 10.08
N ASP A 10 11.90 5.22 11.37
CA ASP A 10 11.80 4.07 12.27
C ASP A 10 10.35 3.56 12.26
N VAL A 11 10.16 2.24 12.12
CA VAL A 11 8.83 1.60 12.09
C VAL A 11 8.02 1.82 13.37
N GLU A 12 8.64 2.35 14.42
CA GLU A 12 8.02 2.63 15.72
C GLU A 12 7.67 4.08 15.95
N ASP A 13 8.27 4.97 15.18
CA ASP A 13 7.91 6.38 15.18
C ASP A 13 6.61 6.59 14.39
N ARG A 14 5.48 6.47 15.08
CA ARG A 14 4.15 6.72 14.50
C ARG A 14 4.06 8.11 13.88
N TYR A 15 4.60 9.12 14.54
CA TYR A 15 4.57 10.49 14.06
C TYR A 15 5.40 10.66 12.79
N GLY A 16 6.62 10.11 12.79
CA GLY A 16 7.46 10.05 11.59
C GLY A 16 6.79 9.31 10.44
N TYR A 17 6.06 8.24 10.73
CA TYR A 17 5.29 7.49 9.71
C TYR A 17 4.16 8.32 9.10
N TYR A 18 3.38 9.05 9.90
CA TYR A 18 2.34 9.95 9.40
C TYR A 18 2.94 11.05 8.54
N LYS A 19 3.97 11.72 9.04
CA LYS A 19 4.68 12.76 8.29
C LYS A 19 5.29 12.24 6.98
N TYR A 20 5.83 11.03 7.01
CA TYR A 20 6.34 10.39 5.80
C TYR A 20 5.20 10.07 4.81
N GLY A 21 4.06 9.60 5.29
CA GLY A 21 2.85 9.39 4.49
C GLY A 21 2.42 10.67 3.77
N GLU A 22 2.32 11.79 4.49
CA GLU A 22 1.97 13.09 3.90
C GLU A 22 2.97 13.55 2.82
N ILE A 23 4.28 13.34 3.04
CA ILE A 23 5.30 13.65 2.03
C ILE A 23 5.08 12.80 0.77
N ARG A 24 4.77 11.51 0.92
CA ARG A 24 4.48 10.61 -0.19
C ARG A 24 3.22 11.00 -0.94
N GLU A 25 2.15 11.36 -0.23
CA GLU A 25 0.90 11.85 -0.84
C GLU A 25 1.15 13.10 -1.69
N ARG A 26 1.87 14.08 -1.17
CA ARG A 26 2.22 15.30 -1.92
C ARG A 26 3.11 15.01 -3.14
N ALA A 27 4.06 14.10 -3.00
CA ALA A 27 4.90 13.67 -4.11
C ALA A 27 4.10 12.95 -5.19
N PHE A 28 3.16 12.09 -4.81
CA PHE A 28 2.23 11.43 -5.71
C PHE A 28 1.38 12.44 -6.48
N VAL A 29 0.72 13.36 -5.77
CA VAL A 29 -0.10 14.42 -6.39
C VAL A 29 0.73 15.23 -7.40
N LYS A 30 1.94 15.63 -7.03
CA LYS A 30 2.83 16.36 -7.95
C LYS A 30 3.18 15.54 -9.19
N MET A 31 3.43 14.25 -9.03
CA MET A 31 3.75 13.33 -10.13
C MET A 31 2.55 13.19 -11.07
N MET A 32 1.37 12.90 -10.53
CA MET A 32 0.15 12.68 -11.31
C MET A 32 -0.29 13.94 -12.08
N LYS A 33 -0.19 15.13 -11.44
CA LYS A 33 -0.46 16.40 -12.14
C LYS A 33 0.48 16.66 -13.32
N LYS A 34 1.74 16.24 -13.24
CA LYS A 34 2.68 16.32 -14.37
C LYS A 34 2.28 15.41 -15.54
N GLN A 35 1.51 14.35 -15.27
CA GLN A 35 0.98 13.45 -16.28
C GLN A 35 -0.40 13.88 -16.80
N GLY A 36 -0.93 15.01 -16.31
CA GLY A 36 -2.20 15.58 -16.78
C GLY A 36 -3.44 15.16 -16.00
N TYR A 37 -3.28 14.42 -14.89
CA TYR A 37 -4.41 14.00 -14.04
C TYR A 37 -4.80 15.09 -13.05
N ASP A 38 -6.11 15.25 -12.78
CA ASP A 38 -6.61 16.14 -11.72
C ASP A 38 -6.66 15.39 -10.38
N VAL A 39 -5.52 15.36 -9.70
CA VAL A 39 -5.37 14.71 -8.39
C VAL A 39 -5.03 15.76 -7.34
N ASN A 40 -5.74 15.74 -6.23
CA ASN A 40 -5.57 16.67 -5.12
C ASN A 40 -5.60 15.93 -3.77
N ILE A 41 -4.94 16.49 -2.75
CA ILE A 41 -5.13 16.01 -1.37
C ILE A 41 -6.57 16.28 -0.95
N ASN A 42 -7.22 15.28 -0.34
CA ASN A 42 -8.58 15.46 0.17
C ASN A 42 -8.62 16.54 1.26
N PRO A 43 -9.36 17.64 1.06
CA PRO A 43 -9.40 18.73 2.02
C PRO A 43 -9.96 18.33 3.39
N LYS A 44 -10.77 17.27 3.48
CA LYS A 44 -11.29 16.73 4.74
C LYS A 44 -10.19 16.24 5.68
N LYS A 45 -9.02 15.81 5.15
CA LYS A 45 -7.89 15.36 5.98
C LYS A 45 -7.35 16.41 6.95
N LYS A 46 -7.62 17.68 6.73
CA LYS A 46 -7.24 18.76 7.67
C LYS A 46 -7.93 18.65 9.03
N HIS A 47 -9.10 18.02 9.07
CA HIS A 47 -9.95 17.95 10.25
C HIS A 47 -10.32 16.51 10.64
N ASP A 48 -10.05 15.54 9.77
CA ASP A 48 -10.36 14.13 9.96
C ASP A 48 -9.22 13.25 9.45
N ASN A 49 -8.45 12.72 10.38
CA ASN A 49 -7.32 11.82 10.09
C ASN A 49 -7.76 10.45 9.54
N THR A 50 -9.06 10.15 9.53
CA THR A 50 -9.63 8.92 8.96
C THR A 50 -10.15 9.12 7.55
N ALA A 51 -10.20 10.38 7.08
CA ALA A 51 -10.61 10.69 5.73
C ALA A 51 -9.69 10.03 4.69
N VAL A 52 -10.27 9.63 3.57
CA VAL A 52 -9.56 9.10 2.40
C VAL A 52 -8.54 10.12 1.89
N ASP A 53 -7.40 9.67 1.39
CA ASP A 53 -6.22 10.50 1.15
C ASP A 53 -6.38 11.56 0.07
N LEU A 54 -7.04 11.22 -1.04
CA LEU A 54 -7.04 12.01 -2.27
C LEU A 54 -8.46 12.23 -2.82
N VAL A 55 -8.57 13.26 -3.64
CA VAL A 55 -9.64 13.43 -4.64
C VAL A 55 -8.97 13.37 -6.02
N TRP A 56 -9.42 12.46 -6.90
CA TRP A 56 -8.91 12.25 -8.23
C TRP A 56 -10.08 12.27 -9.23
N ASP A 57 -10.09 13.24 -10.15
CA ASP A 57 -11.18 13.47 -11.10
C ASP A 57 -12.58 13.46 -10.43
N GLY A 58 -12.66 14.04 -9.23
CA GLY A 58 -13.88 14.11 -8.43
C GLY A 58 -14.17 12.89 -7.56
N SER A 59 -13.49 11.76 -7.76
CA SER A 59 -13.65 10.54 -6.97
C SER A 59 -12.74 10.53 -5.74
N LEU A 60 -13.17 9.86 -4.66
CA LEU A 60 -12.33 9.63 -3.49
C LEU A 60 -11.36 8.47 -3.76
N VAL A 61 -10.09 8.66 -3.41
CA VAL A 61 -9.04 7.64 -3.64
C VAL A 61 -8.14 7.52 -2.42
N GLU A 62 -8.00 6.30 -1.90
CA GLU A 62 -7.03 5.96 -0.86
C GLU A 62 -5.69 5.62 -1.49
N LEU A 63 -4.59 6.24 -1.05
CA LEU A 63 -3.26 5.98 -1.58
C LEU A 63 -2.48 4.97 -0.74
N LYS A 64 -1.95 3.94 -1.37
CA LYS A 64 -1.01 3.00 -0.79
C LYS A 64 0.34 3.08 -1.51
N SER A 65 1.29 3.80 -0.93
CA SER A 65 2.65 3.88 -1.48
C SER A 65 3.50 2.68 -1.02
N ARG A 66 4.14 2.01 -1.96
CA ARG A 66 5.02 0.84 -1.74
C ARG A 66 6.39 1.07 -2.37
N GLN A 67 7.44 0.88 -1.57
CA GLN A 67 8.83 1.15 -1.97
C GLN A 67 9.73 -0.09 -1.88
N GLY A 68 9.14 -1.25 -1.79
CA GLY A 68 9.89 -2.50 -1.74
C GLY A 68 8.99 -3.71 -1.89
N PRO A 69 9.50 -4.73 -2.58
CA PRO A 69 8.81 -6.00 -2.74
C PRO A 69 8.83 -6.81 -1.44
N PHE A 70 7.96 -7.81 -1.35
CA PHE A 70 7.98 -8.76 -0.26
C PHE A 70 8.77 -10.01 -0.66
N PHE A 71 10.09 -9.97 -0.55
CA PHE A 71 11.00 -11.07 -0.94
C PHE A 71 10.69 -12.41 -0.29
N LEU A 72 10.13 -12.41 0.91
CA LEU A 72 9.82 -13.63 1.65
C LEU A 72 8.39 -14.14 1.39
N ALA A 73 7.69 -13.64 0.36
CA ALA A 73 6.33 -14.03 0.03
C ALA A 73 6.15 -15.56 0.02
N ASN A 74 6.92 -16.26 -0.79
CA ASN A 74 6.84 -17.72 -0.92
C ASN A 74 7.10 -18.46 0.40
N LYS A 75 8.03 -17.96 1.24
CA LYS A 75 8.32 -18.56 2.56
C LYS A 75 7.10 -18.52 3.49
N TYR A 76 6.24 -17.56 3.31
CA TYR A 76 5.02 -17.38 4.10
C TYR A 76 3.75 -17.84 3.37
N GLY A 77 3.90 -18.66 2.32
CA GLY A 77 2.76 -19.23 1.61
C GLY A 77 2.01 -18.25 0.68
N ILE A 78 2.60 -17.09 0.41
CA ILE A 78 2.04 -16.12 -0.54
C ILE A 78 2.52 -16.52 -1.93
N THR A 79 1.61 -17.01 -2.76
CA THR A 79 1.91 -17.54 -4.10
C THR A 79 2.03 -16.47 -5.18
N ILE A 80 1.79 -15.20 -4.85
CA ILE A 80 1.94 -14.07 -5.76
C ILE A 80 3.43 -13.79 -5.97
N ASP A 81 3.82 -13.56 -7.23
CA ASP A 81 5.18 -13.15 -7.57
C ASP A 81 5.59 -11.91 -6.75
N PRO A 82 6.74 -11.94 -6.04
CA PRO A 82 7.22 -10.81 -5.25
C PRO A 82 7.33 -9.48 -6.01
N ASN A 83 7.50 -9.51 -7.33
CA ASN A 83 7.47 -8.30 -8.16
C ASN A 83 6.12 -7.57 -8.14
N PHE A 84 5.02 -8.30 -7.88
CA PHE A 84 3.65 -7.79 -8.00
C PHE A 84 2.84 -7.92 -6.72
N ALA A 85 3.41 -8.54 -5.67
CA ALA A 85 2.73 -8.75 -4.40
C ALA A 85 2.71 -7.47 -3.56
N VAL A 86 1.52 -6.92 -3.31
CA VAL A 86 1.34 -5.72 -2.49
C VAL A 86 0.49 -5.98 -1.26
N PRO A 87 0.96 -5.57 -0.06
CA PRO A 87 0.20 -5.75 1.16
C PRO A 87 -0.80 -4.62 1.39
N ILE A 88 -2.00 -4.99 1.88
CA ILE A 88 -2.95 -4.07 2.51
C ILE A 88 -3.24 -4.57 3.91
N ASN A 89 -3.11 -3.70 4.92
CA ASN A 89 -3.30 -4.08 6.30
C ASN A 89 -4.73 -4.58 6.56
N LYS A 90 -4.89 -5.67 7.31
CA LYS A 90 -6.22 -6.20 7.70
C LYS A 90 -7.07 -5.13 8.40
N LYS A 91 -6.45 -4.28 9.23
CA LYS A 91 -7.14 -3.15 9.89
C LYS A 91 -7.73 -2.15 8.88
N ASP A 92 -7.02 -1.84 7.80
CA ASP A 92 -7.54 -0.95 6.75
C ASP A 92 -8.73 -1.61 6.04
N VAL A 93 -8.66 -2.91 5.77
CA VAL A 93 -9.76 -3.68 5.16
C VAL A 93 -11.03 -3.66 6.03
N VAL A 94 -10.89 -3.75 7.35
CA VAL A 94 -12.06 -3.62 8.26
C VAL A 94 -12.71 -2.25 8.08
N ARG A 95 -11.93 -1.17 8.12
CA ARG A 95 -12.40 0.19 7.86
C ARG A 95 -13.09 0.30 6.50
N TYR A 96 -12.51 -0.29 5.46
CA TYR A 96 -13.06 -0.27 4.11
C TYR A 96 -14.44 -0.96 4.02
N ARG A 97 -14.58 -2.10 4.70
CA ARG A 97 -15.88 -2.80 4.79
C ARG A 97 -16.95 -1.95 5.44
N ASP A 98 -16.58 -1.17 6.47
CA ASP A 98 -17.56 -0.29 7.14
C ASP A 98 -17.97 0.87 6.25
N VAL A 99 -17.06 1.43 5.46
CA VAL A 99 -17.37 2.45 4.44
C VAL A 99 -18.36 1.89 3.40
N LEU A 100 -18.13 0.68 2.89
CA LEU A 100 -19.05 0.02 1.95
C LEU A 100 -20.44 -0.22 2.55
N LYS A 101 -20.54 -0.67 3.80
CA LYS A 101 -21.83 -0.86 4.50
C LYS A 101 -22.64 0.43 4.61
N LEU A 102 -21.96 1.59 4.69
CA LEU A 102 -22.58 2.90 4.71
C LEU A 102 -22.99 3.40 3.30
N GLY A 103 -22.84 2.57 2.28
CA GLY A 103 -23.16 2.93 0.89
C GLY A 103 -22.19 3.90 0.25
N SER A 104 -21.02 4.11 0.87
CA SER A 104 -19.94 4.91 0.31
C SER A 104 -18.91 4.01 -0.36
N GLU A 105 -18.33 4.48 -1.45
CA GLU A 105 -17.28 3.78 -2.17
C GLU A 105 -16.12 4.74 -2.43
N PHE A 106 -14.92 4.18 -2.53
CA PHE A 106 -13.73 4.88 -2.99
C PHE A 106 -12.79 3.91 -3.70
N GLU A 107 -11.93 4.44 -4.53
CA GLU A 107 -10.90 3.66 -5.20
C GLU A 107 -9.61 3.58 -4.37
N ILE A 108 -8.78 2.61 -4.67
CA ILE A 108 -7.49 2.43 -4.03
C ILE A 108 -6.40 2.52 -5.08
N ALA A 109 -5.56 3.53 -4.97
CA ALA A 109 -4.38 3.68 -5.79
C ALA A 109 -3.15 3.05 -5.11
N ILE A 110 -2.46 2.17 -5.81
CA ILE A 110 -1.19 1.58 -5.39
C ILE A 110 -0.06 2.24 -6.18
N TRP A 111 0.77 3.01 -5.50
CA TRP A 111 1.99 3.55 -6.09
C TRP A 111 3.17 2.67 -5.72
N ALA A 112 3.60 1.84 -6.64
CA ALA A 112 4.75 0.96 -6.48
C ALA A 112 5.99 1.58 -7.12
N ASP A 113 7.12 1.56 -6.40
CA ASP A 113 8.41 2.07 -6.88
C ASP A 113 9.55 1.35 -6.15
N TRP A 114 10.05 0.28 -6.76
CA TRP A 114 11.24 -0.42 -6.28
C TRP A 114 12.11 -0.91 -7.43
N PRO A 115 13.44 -0.87 -7.26
CA PRO A 115 14.39 -1.31 -8.28
C PRO A 115 14.47 -2.84 -8.39
N ALA A 116 15.12 -3.30 -9.44
CA ALA A 116 15.60 -4.68 -9.53
C ALA A 116 16.57 -4.96 -8.38
N GLU A 117 16.35 -6.06 -7.67
CA GLU A 117 17.16 -6.45 -6.53
C GLU A 117 17.07 -7.96 -6.26
N THR A 118 18.13 -8.54 -5.68
CA THR A 118 18.12 -9.92 -5.18
C THR A 118 18.35 -9.91 -3.68
N ARG A 119 17.42 -10.50 -2.92
CA ARG A 119 17.55 -10.72 -1.48
C ARG A 119 17.04 -12.12 -1.11
N PHE A 120 17.68 -12.75 -0.16
CA PHE A 120 17.29 -14.07 0.35
C PHE A 120 17.14 -15.14 -0.75
N GLY A 121 17.94 -15.03 -1.83
CA GLY A 121 17.86 -15.93 -2.98
C GLY A 121 16.66 -15.69 -3.91
N VAL A 122 15.89 -14.63 -3.69
CA VAL A 122 14.77 -14.22 -4.53
C VAL A 122 15.16 -12.98 -5.31
N SER A 123 15.00 -13.02 -6.63
CA SER A 123 15.24 -11.88 -7.52
C SER A 123 13.94 -11.24 -7.93
N VAL A 124 13.92 -9.91 -7.95
CA VAL A 124 12.83 -9.09 -8.52
C VAL A 124 13.40 -8.22 -9.62
N ASN A 125 12.64 -8.02 -10.69
CA ASN A 125 13.05 -7.21 -11.84
C ASN A 125 12.82 -5.71 -11.63
N GLY A 126 12.22 -5.35 -10.51
CA GLY A 126 11.75 -4.01 -10.24
C GLY A 126 10.33 -3.78 -10.74
N THR A 127 9.63 -2.89 -10.04
CA THR A 127 8.25 -2.52 -10.41
C THR A 127 8.08 -1.03 -10.18
N LYS A 128 7.60 -0.33 -11.19
CA LYS A 128 7.38 1.11 -11.12
C LYS A 128 6.10 1.46 -11.86
N GLY A 129 5.18 2.11 -11.14
CA GLY A 129 3.91 2.52 -11.73
C GLY A 129 2.84 2.85 -10.70
N VAL A 130 1.65 3.10 -11.23
CA VAL A 130 0.43 3.36 -10.46
C VAL A 130 -0.65 2.39 -10.95
N TRP A 131 -1.26 1.70 -10.03
CA TRP A 131 -2.38 0.80 -10.26
C TRP A 131 -3.60 1.28 -9.49
N ILE A 132 -4.77 1.13 -10.09
CA ILE A 132 -6.05 1.44 -9.45
C ILE A 132 -6.89 0.17 -9.33
N THR A 133 -7.62 0.08 -8.24
CA THR A 133 -8.62 -0.96 -8.01
C THR A 133 -9.77 -0.41 -7.18
N THR A 134 -10.94 -1.05 -7.27
CA THR A 134 -12.10 -0.70 -6.45
C THR A 134 -12.04 -1.42 -5.11
N LEU A 135 -12.69 -0.83 -4.12
CA LEU A 135 -12.88 -1.46 -2.82
C LEU A 135 -13.65 -2.78 -2.93
N GLY A 136 -14.67 -2.83 -3.81
CA GLY A 136 -15.44 -4.04 -4.10
C GLY A 136 -14.57 -5.18 -4.62
N HIS A 137 -13.64 -4.89 -5.54
CA HIS A 137 -12.70 -5.88 -6.06
C HIS A 137 -11.83 -6.48 -4.94
N LEU A 138 -11.23 -5.65 -4.08
CA LEU A 138 -10.41 -6.14 -2.97
C LEU A 138 -11.20 -7.04 -2.01
N ILE A 139 -12.44 -6.66 -1.68
CA ILE A 139 -13.30 -7.46 -0.80
C ILE A 139 -13.66 -8.80 -1.46
N THR A 140 -13.90 -8.81 -2.77
CA THR A 140 -14.13 -10.04 -3.52
C THR A 140 -12.91 -10.96 -3.47
N LYS A 141 -11.71 -10.43 -3.73
CA LYS A 141 -10.47 -11.21 -3.64
C LYS A 141 -10.24 -11.80 -2.24
N ILE A 142 -10.57 -11.07 -1.19
CA ILE A 142 -10.48 -11.60 0.18
C ILE A 142 -11.46 -12.77 0.39
N LYS A 143 -12.69 -12.69 -0.13
CA LYS A 143 -13.66 -13.80 -0.06
C LYS A 143 -13.22 -15.03 -0.87
N GLU A 144 -12.51 -14.82 -1.96
CA GLU A 144 -11.91 -15.86 -2.80
C GLU A 144 -10.64 -16.49 -2.18
N GLY A 145 -10.16 -15.96 -1.05
CA GLY A 145 -9.00 -16.50 -0.34
C GLY A 145 -7.69 -15.79 -0.66
N ALA A 146 -7.71 -14.47 -0.80
CA ALA A 146 -6.47 -13.69 -0.94
C ALA A 146 -5.44 -14.11 0.12
N PRO A 147 -4.18 -14.35 -0.26
CA PRO A 147 -3.14 -14.76 0.68
C PRO A 147 -2.99 -13.74 1.82
N GLU A 148 -2.74 -14.26 3.02
CA GLU A 148 -2.57 -13.42 4.20
C GLU A 148 -1.28 -13.77 4.94
N HIS A 149 -0.71 -12.78 5.62
CA HIS A 149 0.42 -12.97 6.50
C HIS A 149 0.17 -12.31 7.85
N GLU A 150 0.32 -13.11 8.91
CA GLU A 150 0.27 -12.67 10.29
C GLU A 150 1.69 -12.50 10.82
N TYR A 151 2.02 -11.33 11.31
CA TYR A 151 3.33 -11.03 11.86
C TYR A 151 3.42 -11.47 13.32
N LYS A 152 4.14 -12.55 13.58
CA LYS A 152 4.40 -13.01 14.95
C LYS A 152 5.23 -11.99 15.73
N ARG A 153 4.83 -11.69 16.97
CA ARG A 153 5.58 -10.81 17.87
C ARG A 153 6.99 -11.36 18.09
N ARG A 154 8.00 -10.53 17.93
CA ARG A 154 9.39 -10.92 18.18
C ARG A 154 9.58 -11.24 19.66
N LYS A 155 10.25 -12.36 19.98
CA LYS A 155 10.39 -12.83 21.38
C LYS A 155 11.22 -11.90 22.29
N HIS A 156 12.04 -11.02 21.71
CA HIS A 156 13.00 -10.18 22.43
C HIS A 156 12.91 -8.69 22.07
N ASP A 157 11.81 -8.27 21.45
CA ASP A 157 11.68 -6.91 20.95
C ASP A 157 10.30 -6.37 21.37
N SER A 158 10.28 -5.27 22.11
CA SER A 158 9.04 -4.55 22.48
C SER A 158 8.40 -3.86 21.30
N ARG A 159 9.06 -3.85 20.15
CA ARG A 159 8.65 -3.16 18.93
C ARG A 159 7.42 -3.78 18.31
N VAL A 160 6.51 -2.91 17.91
CA VAL A 160 5.30 -3.33 17.21
C VAL A 160 5.69 -3.82 15.82
N ASN A 161 5.48 -5.10 15.54
CA ASN A 161 5.72 -5.69 14.21
C ASN A 161 4.89 -5.01 13.13
N ALA A 162 5.29 -5.23 11.87
CA ALA A 162 4.45 -4.92 10.73
C ALA A 162 3.04 -5.52 10.96
N LYS A 163 2.02 -4.80 10.50
CA LYS A 163 0.63 -5.20 10.73
C LYS A 163 0.26 -6.37 9.83
N ASP A 164 -0.56 -7.27 10.35
CA ASP A 164 -1.17 -8.35 9.58
C ASP A 164 -1.82 -7.81 8.32
N SER A 165 -1.59 -8.47 7.20
CA SER A 165 -1.97 -7.97 5.89
C SER A 165 -2.51 -9.07 5.00
N TYR A 166 -3.44 -8.70 4.12
CA TYR A 166 -3.75 -9.44 2.90
C TYR A 166 -2.78 -9.01 1.79
N TYR A 167 -2.51 -9.91 0.86
CA TYR A 167 -1.69 -9.65 -0.30
C TYR A 167 -2.51 -9.72 -1.59
N PHE A 168 -2.26 -8.77 -2.47
CA PHE A 168 -2.95 -8.63 -3.75
C PHE A 168 -1.93 -8.59 -4.87
N ASP A 169 -2.33 -9.07 -6.04
CA ASP A 169 -1.52 -9.06 -7.25
C ASP A 169 -1.79 -7.79 -8.05
N LEU A 170 -0.77 -6.97 -8.29
CA LEU A 170 -0.89 -5.77 -9.10
C LEU A 170 -1.37 -6.07 -10.52
N ARG A 171 -1.09 -7.26 -11.06
CA ARG A 171 -1.51 -7.66 -12.41
C ARG A 171 -3.02 -7.85 -12.55
N GLU A 172 -3.74 -7.96 -11.43
CA GLU A 172 -5.21 -8.03 -11.38
C GLU A 172 -5.86 -6.65 -11.21
N MET A 173 -5.08 -5.57 -11.23
CA MET A 173 -5.53 -4.19 -11.11
C MET A 173 -5.27 -3.43 -12.41
N GLU A 174 -5.96 -2.32 -12.60
CA GLU A 174 -5.75 -1.46 -13.77
C GLU A 174 -4.47 -0.64 -13.59
N GLN A 175 -3.51 -0.79 -14.50
CA GLN A 175 -2.30 0.03 -14.52
C GLN A 175 -2.57 1.34 -15.24
N ILE A 176 -2.32 2.46 -14.54
CA ILE A 176 -2.54 3.82 -15.06
C ILE A 176 -1.22 4.44 -15.57
N LEU A 177 -0.09 4.10 -14.92
CA LEU A 177 1.26 4.54 -15.28
C LEU A 177 2.25 3.39 -15.19
#